data_ab937c3a6b9e63f33fcf764eb6f71808
#
_entry.id   ab937c3a6b9e63f33fcf764eb6f71808
#
_cell.length_a   1.000
_cell.length_b   1.000
_cell.length_c   1.000
_cell.angle_alpha   90.00
_cell.angle_beta   90.00
_cell.angle_gamma   90.00
#
_symmetry.space_group_name_H-M   'P 1'
#
loop_
_entity.id
_entity.type
_entity.pdbx_description
1 polymer ?
#
loop_
_entity_poly.entity_id
_entity_poly.type
_entity_poly.pdbx_seq_one_letter_code
_entity_poly.pdbx_strand_id
1 'polypeptide(L)'
;MGSGKSRIQHVPEDIKREAYGRLALSGPEVLVTPSLAETLGLPREDLLNQFPNSNSLLTALVLQAYEAMGASAEKGATDAREKGLGLLAQWISACDGMRSWAQANPAEYTLIWGPPRPGYCAPPETVIVGARAAVILVDILRRATEARRIAAPGPADLPLSPGMRCNVRNLANGMLAGLADDLIARLLVTWTQLLGMISYTVYGHANEFAAPDAFFEHAATTMGRFVGITEDEPIGAQADWADHTRRTSPPARGGDQPHPGW
;
A
#
# COMPACT_ATOMS: atom_id res chain seq x y z
N MET A 1 -23.44 15.19 -19.78
CA MET A 1 -23.56 14.36 -18.60
C MET A 1 -22.35 14.69 -17.73
N GLY A 2 -22.58 15.42 -16.65
CA GLY A 2 -21.51 15.98 -15.82
C GLY A 2 -20.80 14.91 -15.01
N SER A 3 -19.50 14.84 -15.18
CA SER A 3 -18.58 14.07 -14.32
C SER A 3 -18.63 14.67 -12.90
N GLY A 4 -19.47 14.11 -12.05
CA GLY A 4 -19.49 14.39 -10.63
C GLY A 4 -18.23 13.81 -9.99
N LYS A 5 -17.11 14.54 -9.99
CA LYS A 5 -16.03 14.30 -9.02
C LYS A 5 -16.68 14.43 -7.66
N SER A 6 -16.90 13.31 -6.98
CA SER A 6 -17.31 13.29 -5.57
C SER A 6 -16.25 14.10 -4.82
N ARG A 7 -16.64 15.29 -4.35
CA ARG A 7 -15.75 16.17 -3.61
C ARG A 7 -15.60 15.54 -2.24
N ILE A 8 -14.45 14.92 -1.97
CA ILE A 8 -14.16 14.35 -0.65
C ILE A 8 -14.33 15.48 0.37
N GLN A 9 -15.20 15.25 1.35
CA GLN A 9 -15.44 16.21 2.41
C GLN A 9 -14.19 16.30 3.28
N HIS A 10 -13.59 17.49 3.32
CA HIS A 10 -12.42 17.73 4.15
C HIS A 10 -12.82 17.76 5.63
N VAL A 11 -12.15 16.96 6.46
CA VAL A 11 -12.28 16.99 7.91
C VAL A 11 -11.19 17.91 8.47
N PRO A 12 -11.55 19.01 9.17
CA PRO A 12 -10.58 19.88 9.81
C PRO A 12 -9.64 19.12 10.76
N GLU A 13 -8.40 19.59 10.89
CA GLU A 13 -7.33 18.86 11.62
C GLU A 13 -7.60 18.73 13.13
N ASP A 14 -8.29 19.70 13.74
CA ASP A 14 -8.73 19.63 15.15
C ASP A 14 -9.78 18.53 15.35
N ILE A 15 -10.79 18.48 14.48
CA ILE A 15 -11.82 17.43 14.49
C ILE A 15 -11.18 16.07 14.24
N LYS A 16 -10.29 15.99 13.26
CA LYS A 16 -9.57 14.78 12.89
C LYS A 16 -8.76 14.23 14.07
N ARG A 17 -7.95 15.05 14.71
CA ARG A 17 -7.09 14.67 15.85
C ARG A 17 -7.93 14.15 17.03
N GLU A 18 -9.00 14.85 17.39
CA GLU A 18 -9.88 14.43 18.47
C GLU A 18 -10.62 13.13 18.12
N ALA A 19 -11.08 13.00 16.88
CA ALA A 19 -11.76 11.80 16.41
C ALA A 19 -10.83 10.56 16.48
N TYR A 20 -9.58 10.67 16.02
CA TYR A 20 -8.62 9.57 16.11
C TYR A 20 -8.23 9.24 17.54
N GLY A 21 -8.10 10.23 18.42
CA GLY A 21 -7.88 10.01 19.84
C GLY A 21 -8.99 9.16 20.46
N ARG A 22 -10.25 9.46 20.15
CA ARG A 22 -11.41 8.68 20.61
C ARG A 22 -11.47 7.27 20.03
N LEU A 23 -11.21 7.15 18.72
CA LEU A 23 -11.18 5.84 18.04
C LEU A 23 -10.13 4.90 18.62
N ALA A 24 -8.99 5.43 19.06
CA ALA A 24 -7.94 4.65 19.71
C ALA A 24 -8.35 4.11 21.08
N LEU A 25 -9.19 4.84 21.82
CA LEU A 25 -9.59 4.50 23.19
C LEU A 25 -10.82 3.59 23.26
N SER A 26 -11.83 3.77 22.40
CA SER A 26 -13.16 3.21 22.64
C SER A 26 -13.95 2.79 21.40
N GLY A 27 -13.42 2.92 20.21
CA GLY A 27 -14.13 2.54 18.97
C GLY A 27 -15.08 3.63 18.40
N PRO A 28 -15.83 3.34 17.32
CA PRO A 28 -16.57 4.34 16.53
C PRO A 28 -17.81 4.91 17.24
N GLU A 29 -18.37 4.19 18.21
CA GLU A 29 -19.55 4.61 18.95
C GLU A 29 -19.31 5.89 19.77
N VAL A 30 -18.05 6.20 20.05
CA VAL A 30 -17.61 7.36 20.83
C VAL A 30 -17.44 8.61 19.97
N LEU A 31 -17.53 8.50 18.65
CA LEU A 31 -17.58 9.64 17.74
C LEU A 31 -18.96 10.34 17.75
N VAL A 32 -19.56 10.42 18.95
CA VAL A 32 -20.86 11.10 19.11
C VAL A 32 -20.64 12.58 18.89
N THR A 33 -21.18 13.08 17.80
CA THR A 33 -21.01 14.44 17.32
C THR A 33 -21.24 15.54 18.38
N PRO A 34 -22.28 15.43 19.29
CA PRO A 34 -22.47 16.42 20.34
C PRO A 34 -21.31 16.52 21.32
N SER A 35 -20.78 15.41 21.80
CA SER A 35 -19.68 15.42 22.76
C SER A 35 -18.35 15.83 22.12
N LEU A 36 -18.19 15.61 20.83
CA LEU A 36 -17.04 16.07 20.05
C LEU A 36 -17.08 17.61 19.92
N ALA A 37 -18.26 18.18 19.64
CA ALA A 37 -18.45 19.62 19.58
C ALA A 37 -18.11 20.33 20.90
N GLU A 38 -18.57 19.74 22.03
CA GLU A 38 -18.27 20.26 23.37
C GLU A 38 -16.77 20.27 23.65
N THR A 39 -16.06 19.16 23.36
CA THR A 39 -14.61 19.05 23.57
C THR A 39 -13.83 20.07 22.75
N LEU A 40 -14.27 20.35 21.52
CA LEU A 40 -13.61 21.26 20.60
C LEU A 40 -14.08 22.73 20.77
N GLY A 41 -15.07 22.99 21.63
CA GLY A 41 -15.64 24.31 21.78
C GLY A 41 -16.35 24.83 20.53
N LEU A 42 -16.84 23.93 19.68
CA LEU A 42 -17.54 24.24 18.44
C LEU A 42 -19.05 24.32 18.66
N PRO A 43 -19.78 25.17 17.93
CA PRO A 43 -21.23 25.14 17.90
C PRO A 43 -21.72 23.75 17.43
N ARG A 44 -22.59 23.13 18.24
CA ARG A 44 -23.13 21.79 17.95
C ARG A 44 -23.79 21.71 16.57
N GLU A 45 -24.49 22.78 16.18
CA GLU A 45 -25.21 22.84 14.91
C GLU A 45 -24.23 22.83 13.73
N ASP A 46 -23.10 23.49 13.83
CA ASP A 46 -22.09 23.53 12.75
C ASP A 46 -21.51 22.16 12.50
N LEU A 47 -21.18 21.41 13.59
CA LEU A 47 -20.64 20.08 13.46
C LEU A 47 -21.71 19.09 12.93
N LEU A 48 -22.97 19.19 13.39
CA LEU A 48 -24.06 18.34 12.92
C LEU A 48 -24.45 18.64 11.46
N ASN A 49 -24.37 19.90 11.05
CA ASN A 49 -24.59 20.26 9.64
C ASN A 49 -23.50 19.66 8.73
N GLN A 50 -22.29 19.58 9.22
CA GLN A 50 -21.17 18.99 8.50
C GLN A 50 -21.18 17.45 8.58
N PHE A 51 -21.40 16.90 9.76
CA PHE A 51 -21.40 15.46 10.04
C PHE A 51 -22.65 15.09 10.85
N PRO A 52 -23.76 14.74 10.18
CA PRO A 52 -25.04 14.48 10.82
C PRO A 52 -25.03 13.35 11.87
N ASN A 53 -24.09 12.43 11.74
CA ASN A 53 -23.91 11.32 12.68
C ASN A 53 -22.46 10.79 12.67
N SER A 54 -22.14 9.90 13.60
CA SER A 54 -20.81 9.29 13.74
C SER A 54 -20.34 8.58 12.47
N ASN A 55 -21.23 7.90 11.76
CA ASN A 55 -20.88 7.19 10.53
C ASN A 55 -20.52 8.15 9.38
N SER A 56 -21.17 9.32 9.30
CA SER A 56 -20.80 10.33 8.28
C SER A 56 -19.41 10.91 8.52
N LEU A 57 -19.07 11.20 9.79
CA LEU A 57 -17.72 11.62 10.16
C LEU A 57 -16.69 10.50 9.89
N LEU A 58 -17.00 9.27 10.30
CA LEU A 58 -16.12 8.14 10.08
C LEU A 58 -15.86 7.89 8.59
N THR A 59 -16.91 7.97 7.76
CA THR A 59 -16.77 7.87 6.30
C THR A 59 -15.88 8.96 5.73
N ALA A 60 -16.03 10.21 6.18
CA ALA A 60 -15.18 11.32 5.74
C ALA A 60 -13.70 11.08 6.12
N LEU A 61 -13.43 10.58 7.33
CA LEU A 61 -12.09 10.21 7.79
C LEU A 61 -11.50 9.07 6.93
N VAL A 62 -12.28 8.03 6.65
CA VAL A 62 -11.86 6.90 5.79
C VAL A 62 -11.52 7.38 4.38
N LEU A 63 -12.37 8.20 3.76
CA LEU A 63 -12.14 8.74 2.43
C LEU A 63 -10.88 9.62 2.38
N GLN A 64 -10.69 10.47 3.39
CA GLN A 64 -9.51 11.34 3.48
C GLN A 64 -8.22 10.52 3.67
N ALA A 65 -8.24 9.47 4.47
CA ALA A 65 -7.10 8.58 4.68
C ALA A 65 -6.72 7.83 3.39
N TYR A 66 -7.68 7.26 2.67
CA TYR A 66 -7.43 6.62 1.36
C TYR A 66 -6.87 7.60 0.33
N GLU A 67 -7.43 8.81 0.28
CA GLU A 67 -6.97 9.86 -0.63
C GLU A 67 -5.52 10.25 -0.34
N ALA A 68 -5.18 10.45 0.93
CA ALA A 68 -3.84 10.84 1.35
C ALA A 68 -2.79 9.75 1.06
N MET A 69 -3.13 8.48 1.33
CA MET A 69 -2.26 7.34 1.00
C MET A 69 -2.04 7.23 -0.52
N GLY A 70 -3.11 7.37 -1.31
CA GLY A 70 -3.03 7.35 -2.77
C GLY A 70 -2.20 8.52 -3.33
N ALA A 71 -2.38 9.72 -2.78
CA ALA A 71 -1.60 10.90 -3.18
C ALA A 71 -0.10 10.73 -2.87
N SER A 72 0.25 10.08 -1.76
CA SER A 72 1.65 9.79 -1.42
C SER A 72 2.28 8.78 -2.38
N ALA A 73 1.54 7.72 -2.77
CA ALA A 73 1.98 6.77 -3.79
C ALA A 73 2.20 7.46 -5.14
N GLU A 74 1.24 8.30 -5.57
CA GLU A 74 1.30 9.06 -6.81
C GLU A 74 2.49 10.03 -6.84
N LYS A 75 2.72 10.74 -5.73
CA LYS A 75 3.86 11.64 -5.59
C LYS A 75 5.18 10.88 -5.74
N GLY A 76 5.35 9.74 -5.05
CA GLY A 76 6.56 8.92 -5.16
C GLY A 76 6.82 8.48 -6.61
N ALA A 77 5.81 7.93 -7.29
CA ALA A 77 5.92 7.52 -8.68
C ALA A 77 6.24 8.70 -9.62
N THR A 78 5.60 9.85 -9.40
CA THR A 78 5.78 11.05 -10.23
C THR A 78 7.16 11.65 -10.04
N ASP A 79 7.63 11.82 -8.80
CA ASP A 79 8.97 12.33 -8.49
C ASP A 79 10.06 11.46 -9.15
N ALA A 80 9.89 10.12 -9.12
CA ALA A 80 10.82 9.19 -9.78
C ALA A 80 10.79 9.34 -11.29
N ARG A 81 9.61 9.50 -11.89
CA ARG A 81 9.45 9.72 -13.34
C ARG A 81 10.04 11.03 -13.79
N GLU A 82 9.85 12.12 -13.06
CA GLU A 82 10.41 13.44 -13.36
C GLU A 82 11.94 13.46 -13.28
N LYS A 83 12.53 12.60 -12.45
CA LYS A 83 13.98 12.33 -12.40
C LYS A 83 14.48 11.44 -13.53
N GLY A 84 13.61 11.00 -14.44
CA GLY A 84 13.96 10.11 -15.56
C GLY A 84 14.24 8.66 -15.13
N LEU A 85 13.80 8.24 -13.96
CA LEU A 85 14.03 6.88 -13.46
C LEU A 85 13.11 5.87 -14.15
N GLY A 86 13.59 4.63 -14.29
CA GLY A 86 12.87 3.51 -14.92
C GLY A 86 11.61 3.09 -14.19
N LEU A 87 10.82 2.21 -14.82
CA LEU A 87 9.52 1.77 -14.28
C LEU A 87 9.63 1.02 -12.95
N LEU A 88 10.69 0.24 -12.74
CA LEU A 88 10.93 -0.42 -11.45
C LEU A 88 11.21 0.59 -10.34
N ALA A 89 11.98 1.62 -10.60
CA ALA A 89 12.25 2.68 -9.63
C ALA A 89 10.98 3.48 -9.32
N GLN A 90 10.11 3.74 -10.31
CA GLN A 90 8.80 4.37 -10.10
C GLN A 90 7.89 3.49 -9.23
N TRP A 91 7.91 2.16 -9.44
CA TRP A 91 7.20 1.18 -8.61
C TRP A 91 7.69 1.22 -7.15
N ILE A 92 9.01 1.14 -6.94
CA ILE A 92 9.61 1.18 -5.60
C ILE A 92 9.24 2.48 -4.89
N SER A 93 9.33 3.62 -5.60
CA SER A 93 9.01 4.94 -5.04
C SER A 93 7.52 5.09 -4.70
N ALA A 94 6.61 4.49 -5.47
CA ALA A 94 5.19 4.43 -5.13
C ALA A 94 4.94 3.61 -3.86
N CYS A 95 5.57 2.43 -3.75
CA CYS A 95 5.48 1.58 -2.56
C CYS A 95 6.04 2.28 -1.31
N ASP A 96 7.18 2.97 -1.44
CA ASP A 96 7.79 3.74 -0.34
C ASP A 96 6.95 4.96 0.05
N GLY A 97 6.30 5.62 -0.90
CA GLY A 97 5.34 6.68 -0.63
C GLY A 97 4.17 6.20 0.23
N MET A 98 3.60 5.02 -0.06
CA MET A 98 2.55 4.41 0.75
C MET A 98 3.05 4.08 2.17
N ARG A 99 4.23 3.49 2.29
CA ARG A 99 4.85 3.14 3.57
C ARG A 99 5.14 4.38 4.41
N SER A 100 5.80 5.36 3.83
CA SER A 100 6.16 6.62 4.50
C SER A 100 4.93 7.34 5.03
N TRP A 101 3.85 7.40 4.23
CA TRP A 101 2.59 7.95 4.69
C TRP A 101 2.00 7.15 5.85
N ALA A 102 1.99 5.83 5.77
CA ALA A 102 1.45 4.96 6.81
C ALA A 102 2.20 5.08 8.14
N GLN A 103 3.54 5.20 8.10
CA GLN A 103 4.37 5.42 9.27
C GLN A 103 4.14 6.80 9.90
N ALA A 104 3.93 7.84 9.09
CA ALA A 104 3.62 9.18 9.56
C ALA A 104 2.18 9.31 10.08
N ASN A 105 1.26 8.44 9.65
CA ASN A 105 -0.17 8.50 9.97
C ASN A 105 -0.72 7.13 10.43
N PRO A 106 -0.17 6.55 11.52
CA PRO A 106 -0.51 5.18 11.92
C PRO A 106 -1.98 4.99 12.32
N ALA A 107 -2.64 6.02 12.86
CA ALA A 107 -4.04 5.98 13.22
C ALA A 107 -4.95 5.93 11.99
N GLU A 108 -4.64 6.75 10.98
CA GLU A 108 -5.30 6.76 9.67
C GLU A 108 -5.11 5.42 8.94
N TYR A 109 -3.88 4.91 8.94
CA TYR A 109 -3.58 3.62 8.35
C TYR A 109 -4.39 2.50 9.02
N THR A 110 -4.44 2.49 10.36
CA THR A 110 -5.23 1.52 11.14
C THR A 110 -6.72 1.67 10.88
N LEU A 111 -7.21 2.88 10.59
CA LEU A 111 -8.60 3.08 10.23
C LEU A 111 -8.99 2.37 8.92
N ILE A 112 -8.13 2.42 7.91
CA ILE A 112 -8.43 1.91 6.56
C ILE A 112 -7.93 0.47 6.31
N TRP A 113 -6.89 0.00 7.00
CA TRP A 113 -6.28 -1.32 6.79
C TRP A 113 -6.20 -2.17 8.07
N GLY A 114 -6.65 -1.63 9.20
CA GLY A 114 -6.76 -2.37 10.46
C GLY A 114 -8.02 -3.26 10.54
N PRO A 115 -8.31 -3.79 11.72
CA PRO A 115 -9.49 -4.63 11.93
C PRO A 115 -10.79 -3.89 11.57
N PRO A 116 -11.78 -4.60 11.01
CA PRO A 116 -13.10 -4.04 10.75
C PRO A 116 -13.70 -3.43 12.02
N ARG A 117 -14.32 -2.26 11.90
CA ARG A 117 -14.92 -1.58 13.04
C ARG A 117 -16.36 -2.04 13.22
N PRO A 118 -16.74 -2.56 14.42
CA PRO A 118 -18.12 -2.95 14.72
C PRO A 118 -19.10 -1.80 14.46
N GLY A 119 -20.23 -2.10 13.87
CA GLY A 119 -21.29 -1.11 13.61
C GLY A 119 -21.04 -0.13 12.47
N TYR A 120 -19.88 -0.16 11.81
CA TYR A 120 -19.59 0.64 10.62
C TYR A 120 -19.63 -0.21 9.34
N CYS A 121 -20.42 0.22 8.39
CA CYS A 121 -20.45 -0.32 7.03
C CYS A 121 -20.02 0.78 6.06
N ALA A 122 -18.86 0.57 5.42
CA ALA A 122 -18.31 1.54 4.48
C ALA A 122 -19.24 1.69 3.25
N PRO A 123 -19.65 2.91 2.88
CA PRO A 123 -20.46 3.14 1.69
C PRO A 123 -19.72 2.75 0.39
N PRO A 124 -20.44 2.40 -0.70
CA PRO A 124 -19.82 1.97 -1.96
C PRO A 124 -18.77 2.94 -2.55
N GLU A 125 -18.95 4.23 -2.35
CA GLU A 125 -18.01 5.26 -2.80
C GLU A 125 -16.62 5.12 -2.19
N THR A 126 -16.48 4.53 -1.01
CA THR A 126 -15.18 4.28 -0.38
C THR A 126 -14.32 3.30 -1.16
N VAL A 127 -14.92 2.39 -1.92
CA VAL A 127 -14.22 1.41 -2.75
C VAL A 127 -13.41 2.11 -3.87
N ILE A 128 -14.00 3.11 -4.51
CA ILE A 128 -13.34 3.85 -5.60
C ILE A 128 -12.15 4.63 -5.08
N VAL A 129 -12.33 5.34 -3.96
CA VAL A 129 -11.26 6.14 -3.35
C VAL A 129 -10.20 5.23 -2.73
N GLY A 130 -10.61 4.13 -2.09
CA GLY A 130 -9.72 3.13 -1.53
C GLY A 130 -8.82 2.43 -2.56
N ALA A 131 -9.27 2.36 -3.81
CA ALA A 131 -8.49 1.81 -4.91
C ALA A 131 -7.37 2.75 -5.43
N ARG A 132 -7.35 4.04 -5.05
CA ARG A 132 -6.43 5.04 -5.65
C ARG A 132 -4.96 4.60 -5.59
N ALA A 133 -4.47 4.13 -4.46
CA ALA A 133 -3.09 3.68 -4.33
C ALA A 133 -2.78 2.47 -5.26
N ALA A 134 -3.73 1.53 -5.39
CA ALA A 134 -3.59 0.41 -6.32
C ALA A 134 -3.60 0.87 -7.79
N VAL A 135 -4.40 1.89 -8.12
CA VAL A 135 -4.45 2.46 -9.49
C VAL A 135 -3.09 3.01 -9.93
N ILE A 136 -2.31 3.59 -9.03
CA ILE A 136 -0.94 4.06 -9.36
C ILE A 136 -0.05 2.89 -9.77
N LEU A 137 -0.08 1.79 -9.04
CA LEU A 137 0.68 0.58 -9.37
C LEU A 137 0.19 -0.04 -10.70
N VAL A 138 -1.12 -0.06 -10.92
CA VAL A 138 -1.72 -0.52 -12.19
C VAL A 138 -1.28 0.35 -13.37
N ASP A 139 -1.20 1.67 -13.21
CA ASP A 139 -0.72 2.58 -14.25
C ASP A 139 0.75 2.30 -14.63
N ILE A 140 1.60 2.05 -13.64
CA ILE A 140 3.00 1.65 -13.89
C ILE A 140 3.04 0.35 -14.70
N LEU A 141 2.21 -0.66 -14.35
CA LEU A 141 2.15 -1.94 -15.07
C LEU A 141 1.60 -1.79 -16.49
N ARG A 142 0.63 -0.92 -16.73
CA ARG A 142 0.14 -0.61 -18.08
C ARG A 142 1.23 0.00 -18.95
N ARG A 143 1.94 0.99 -18.42
CA ARG A 143 3.07 1.60 -19.11
C ARG A 143 4.20 0.59 -19.35
N ALA A 144 4.46 -0.32 -18.41
CA ALA A 144 5.40 -1.39 -18.59
C ALA A 144 4.97 -2.37 -19.69
N THR A 145 3.68 -2.68 -19.78
CA THR A 145 3.12 -3.54 -20.84
C THR A 145 3.21 -2.88 -22.20
N GLU A 146 2.85 -1.61 -22.31
CA GLU A 146 2.96 -0.80 -23.55
C GLU A 146 4.41 -0.68 -24.03
N ALA A 147 5.34 -0.53 -23.09
CA ALA A 147 6.78 -0.47 -23.38
C ALA A 147 7.41 -1.86 -23.63
N ARG A 148 6.61 -2.95 -23.55
CA ARG A 148 7.11 -4.35 -23.63
C ARG A 148 8.17 -4.69 -22.57
N ARG A 149 7.95 -4.14 -21.35
CA ARG A 149 8.81 -4.31 -20.18
C ARG A 149 8.19 -5.19 -19.11
N ILE A 150 7.30 -6.09 -19.51
CA ILE A 150 6.73 -7.14 -18.64
C ILE A 150 7.28 -8.48 -19.07
N ALA A 151 7.95 -9.17 -18.15
CA ALA A 151 8.39 -10.55 -18.35
C ALA A 151 7.19 -11.47 -18.49
N ALA A 152 7.25 -12.38 -19.47
CA ALA A 152 6.29 -13.48 -19.56
C ALA A 152 6.38 -14.37 -18.30
N PRO A 153 5.29 -15.09 -17.94
CA PRO A 153 5.33 -16.09 -16.89
C PRO A 153 6.49 -17.08 -17.09
N GLY A 154 7.24 -17.33 -16.03
CA GLY A 154 8.34 -18.28 -16.04
C GLY A 154 7.88 -19.72 -15.75
N PRO A 155 8.78 -20.72 -15.90
CA PRO A 155 8.47 -22.11 -15.59
C PRO A 155 8.06 -22.37 -14.14
N ALA A 156 8.43 -21.46 -13.22
CA ALA A 156 8.06 -21.54 -11.80
C ALA A 156 6.68 -20.95 -11.49
N ASP A 157 6.06 -20.26 -12.45
CA ASP A 157 4.73 -19.69 -12.26
C ASP A 157 3.66 -20.78 -12.30
N LEU A 158 2.85 -20.83 -11.25
CA LEU A 158 1.77 -21.82 -11.18
C LEU A 158 0.62 -21.44 -12.12
N PRO A 159 0.06 -22.40 -12.86
CA PRO A 159 -1.13 -22.17 -13.66
C PRO A 159 -2.30 -21.78 -12.74
N LEU A 160 -3.10 -20.82 -13.20
CA LEU A 160 -4.24 -20.33 -12.41
C LEU A 160 -5.26 -21.47 -12.21
N SER A 161 -5.60 -21.75 -10.94
CA SER A 161 -6.70 -22.64 -10.58
C SER A 161 -8.05 -22.08 -11.06
N PRO A 162 -9.12 -22.91 -11.17
CA PRO A 162 -10.45 -22.41 -11.55
C PRO A 162 -10.96 -21.27 -10.66
N GLY A 163 -10.75 -21.36 -9.34
CA GLY A 163 -11.12 -20.30 -8.39
C GLY A 163 -10.32 -19.02 -8.62
N MET A 164 -9.00 -19.12 -8.84
CA MET A 164 -8.16 -17.95 -9.10
C MET A 164 -8.52 -17.29 -10.44
N ARG A 165 -8.85 -18.06 -11.48
CA ARG A 165 -9.38 -17.52 -12.75
C ARG A 165 -10.70 -16.77 -12.56
N CYS A 166 -11.56 -17.19 -11.63
CA CYS A 166 -12.79 -16.48 -11.30
C CYS A 166 -12.47 -15.11 -10.66
N ASN A 167 -11.57 -15.08 -9.68
CA ASN A 167 -11.12 -13.83 -9.05
C ASN A 167 -10.53 -12.85 -10.07
N VAL A 168 -9.63 -13.33 -10.92
CA VAL A 168 -8.98 -12.53 -11.96
C VAL A 168 -10.02 -11.94 -12.91
N ARG A 169 -10.96 -12.73 -13.42
CA ARG A 169 -12.02 -12.25 -14.33
C ARG A 169 -12.92 -11.21 -13.71
N ASN A 170 -13.27 -11.34 -12.45
CA ASN A 170 -14.08 -10.34 -11.75
C ASN A 170 -13.36 -8.98 -11.68
N LEU A 171 -12.04 -8.98 -11.50
CA LEU A 171 -11.23 -7.77 -11.45
C LEU A 171 -10.89 -7.22 -12.83
N ALA A 172 -10.68 -8.10 -13.81
CA ALA A 172 -10.40 -7.73 -15.20
C ALA A 172 -11.57 -6.98 -15.88
N ASN A 173 -12.80 -7.14 -15.40
CA ASN A 173 -13.97 -6.39 -15.87
C ASN A 173 -14.07 -4.96 -15.32
N GLY A 174 -13.15 -4.55 -14.45
CA GLY A 174 -13.15 -3.24 -13.79
C GLY A 174 -11.83 -2.50 -13.96
N MET A 175 -11.25 -2.11 -12.82
CA MET A 175 -10.02 -1.31 -12.73
C MET A 175 -8.80 -1.96 -13.42
N LEU A 176 -8.75 -3.28 -13.50
CA LEU A 176 -7.65 -4.04 -14.10
C LEU A 176 -7.89 -4.43 -15.56
N ALA A 177 -8.91 -3.84 -16.20
CA ALA A 177 -9.21 -4.10 -17.62
C ALA A 177 -7.98 -3.83 -18.51
N GLY A 178 -7.74 -4.75 -19.44
CA GLY A 178 -6.63 -4.66 -20.40
C GLY A 178 -5.30 -5.25 -19.92
N LEU A 179 -5.18 -5.67 -18.65
CA LEU A 179 -4.04 -6.44 -18.19
C LEU A 179 -4.26 -7.95 -18.43
N ALA A 180 -3.17 -8.68 -18.68
CA ALA A 180 -3.21 -10.13 -18.84
C ALA A 180 -3.57 -10.83 -17.51
N ASP A 181 -4.26 -11.96 -17.57
CA ASP A 181 -4.76 -12.69 -16.40
C ASP A 181 -3.65 -13.09 -15.42
N ASP A 182 -2.50 -13.51 -15.91
CA ASP A 182 -1.32 -13.84 -15.10
C ASP A 182 -0.72 -12.62 -14.41
N LEU A 183 -0.72 -11.47 -15.09
CA LEU A 183 -0.26 -10.21 -14.53
C LEU A 183 -1.19 -9.73 -13.40
N ILE A 184 -2.50 -9.86 -13.59
CA ILE A 184 -3.50 -9.58 -12.53
C ILE A 184 -3.27 -10.49 -11.32
N ALA A 185 -3.03 -11.78 -11.55
CA ALA A 185 -2.78 -12.73 -10.48
C ALA A 185 -1.52 -12.37 -9.67
N ARG A 186 -0.42 -12.04 -10.35
CA ARG A 186 0.83 -11.59 -9.70
C ARG A 186 0.64 -10.27 -8.96
N LEU A 187 -0.12 -9.33 -9.53
CA LEU A 187 -0.45 -8.06 -8.86
C LEU A 187 -1.24 -8.28 -7.57
N LEU A 188 -2.22 -9.20 -7.54
CA LEU A 188 -2.96 -9.50 -6.32
C LEU A 188 -2.07 -10.03 -5.20
N VAL A 189 -1.16 -10.95 -5.51
CA VAL A 189 -0.18 -11.46 -4.55
C VAL A 189 0.70 -10.32 -4.05
N THR A 190 1.22 -9.51 -4.95
CA THR A 190 2.08 -8.37 -4.63
C THR A 190 1.37 -7.32 -3.79
N TRP A 191 0.11 -7.00 -4.11
CA TRP A 191 -0.70 -6.05 -3.36
C TRP A 191 -0.90 -6.48 -1.90
N THR A 192 -1.28 -7.74 -1.69
CA THR A 192 -1.47 -8.28 -0.34
C THR A 192 -0.17 -8.32 0.45
N GLN A 193 0.94 -8.67 -0.20
CA GLN A 193 2.27 -8.67 0.40
C GLN A 193 2.72 -7.26 0.79
N LEU A 194 2.52 -6.27 -0.09
CA LEU A 194 2.85 -4.86 0.17
C LEU A 194 2.10 -4.34 1.40
N LEU A 195 0.78 -4.54 1.46
CA LEU A 195 -0.02 -4.12 2.62
C LEU A 195 0.40 -4.83 3.90
N GLY A 196 0.72 -6.13 3.81
CA GLY A 196 1.26 -6.90 4.94
C GLY A 196 2.58 -6.32 5.46
N MET A 197 3.50 -5.95 4.57
CA MET A 197 4.78 -5.34 4.94
C MET A 197 4.62 -3.95 5.56
N ILE A 198 3.72 -3.13 4.99
CA ILE A 198 3.42 -1.81 5.56
C ILE A 198 2.83 -1.98 6.96
N SER A 199 1.86 -2.89 7.15
CA SER A 199 1.29 -3.22 8.46
C SER A 199 2.37 -3.70 9.44
N TYR A 200 3.27 -4.57 8.98
CA TYR A 200 4.40 -5.06 9.79
C TYR A 200 5.27 -3.92 10.30
N THR A 201 5.49 -2.91 9.45
CA THR A 201 6.23 -1.70 9.81
C THR A 201 5.45 -0.81 10.77
N VAL A 202 4.18 -0.51 10.47
CA VAL A 202 3.33 0.40 11.26
C VAL A 202 3.08 -0.13 12.67
N TYR A 203 2.90 -1.45 12.81
CA TYR A 203 2.65 -2.07 14.12
C TYR A 203 3.93 -2.45 14.88
N GLY A 204 5.09 -2.00 14.41
CA GLY A 204 6.36 -2.09 15.14
C GLY A 204 7.10 -3.42 15.04
N HIS A 205 6.59 -4.41 14.29
CA HIS A 205 7.27 -5.70 14.13
C HIS A 205 8.60 -5.60 13.36
N ALA A 206 8.75 -4.58 12.49
CA ALA A 206 9.99 -4.33 11.76
C ALA A 206 11.10 -3.70 12.63
N ASN A 207 10.83 -3.30 13.86
CA ASN A 207 11.80 -2.66 14.76
C ASN A 207 12.95 -3.61 15.16
N GLU A 208 12.76 -4.93 15.01
CA GLU A 208 13.80 -5.93 15.25
C GLU A 208 14.81 -6.04 14.11
N PHE A 209 14.53 -5.46 12.94
CA PHE A 209 15.47 -5.45 11.82
C PHE A 209 16.58 -4.42 12.05
N ALA A 210 17.82 -4.81 11.79
CA ALA A 210 18.96 -3.91 11.88
C ALA A 210 18.89 -2.74 10.88
N ALA A 211 18.23 -2.95 9.72
CA ALA A 211 18.04 -1.96 8.67
C ALA A 211 16.65 -2.11 8.02
N PRO A 212 15.56 -1.65 8.67
CA PRO A 212 14.19 -1.84 8.19
C PRO A 212 13.92 -1.16 6.84
N ASP A 213 14.58 -0.04 6.55
CA ASP A 213 14.44 0.66 5.27
C ASP A 213 15.05 -0.15 4.12
N ALA A 214 16.26 -0.69 4.31
CA ALA A 214 16.92 -1.54 3.32
C ALA A 214 16.11 -2.83 3.06
N PHE A 215 15.50 -3.40 4.11
CA PHE A 215 14.60 -4.55 3.96
C PHE A 215 13.39 -4.19 3.09
N PHE A 216 12.75 -3.05 3.34
CA PHE A 216 11.57 -2.63 2.57
C PHE A 216 11.93 -2.36 1.11
N GLU A 217 13.01 -1.66 0.84
CA GLU A 217 13.50 -1.39 -0.52
C GLU A 217 13.80 -2.69 -1.28
N HIS A 218 14.50 -3.63 -0.64
CA HIS A 218 14.77 -4.95 -1.21
C HIS A 218 13.47 -5.70 -1.55
N ALA A 219 12.52 -5.71 -0.62
CA ALA A 219 11.25 -6.39 -0.81
C ALA A 219 10.38 -5.70 -1.89
N ALA A 220 10.31 -4.37 -1.92
CA ALA A 220 9.60 -3.62 -2.97
C ALA A 220 10.22 -3.88 -4.36
N THR A 221 11.54 -3.97 -4.45
CA THR A 221 12.27 -4.37 -5.67
C THR A 221 11.90 -5.79 -6.08
N THR A 222 11.93 -6.73 -5.15
CA THR A 222 11.56 -8.14 -5.39
C THR A 222 10.12 -8.27 -5.87
N MET A 223 9.19 -7.54 -5.26
CA MET A 223 7.78 -7.50 -5.67
C MET A 223 7.61 -6.91 -7.07
N GLY A 224 8.32 -5.84 -7.42
CA GLY A 224 8.29 -5.25 -8.76
C GLY A 224 8.79 -6.22 -9.84
N ARG A 225 9.84 -6.98 -9.53
CA ARG A 225 10.34 -8.05 -10.42
C ARG A 225 9.39 -9.25 -10.50
N PHE A 226 8.82 -9.66 -9.37
CA PHE A 226 7.83 -10.75 -9.32
C PHE A 226 6.57 -10.42 -10.14
N VAL A 227 6.08 -9.19 -10.06
CA VAL A 227 4.94 -8.78 -10.90
C VAL A 227 5.32 -8.70 -12.38
N GLY A 228 6.61 -8.73 -12.71
CA GLY A 228 7.13 -8.88 -14.06
C GLY A 228 7.81 -7.64 -14.64
N ILE A 229 7.98 -6.54 -13.89
CA ILE A 229 8.67 -5.35 -14.41
C ILE A 229 10.13 -5.70 -14.68
N THR A 230 10.54 -5.53 -15.95
CA THR A 230 11.94 -5.68 -16.38
C THR A 230 12.56 -4.31 -16.60
N GLU A 231 13.81 -4.14 -16.18
CA GLU A 231 14.63 -2.99 -16.55
C GLU A 231 15.53 -3.34 -17.74
N ASP A 232 15.94 -2.31 -18.49
CA ASP A 232 17.12 -2.43 -19.32
C ASP A 232 18.31 -2.49 -18.37
N GLU A 233 18.80 -3.68 -18.06
CA GLU A 233 20.15 -3.78 -17.50
C GLU A 233 21.14 -3.24 -18.56
N PRO A 234 22.00 -2.28 -18.19
CA PRO A 234 23.11 -1.95 -19.06
C PRO A 234 23.88 -3.25 -19.31
N ILE A 235 24.09 -3.57 -20.59
CA ILE A 235 24.84 -4.74 -21.03
C ILE A 235 26.20 -4.67 -20.33
N GLY A 236 26.41 -5.46 -19.26
CA GLY A 236 27.64 -5.49 -18.47
C GLY A 236 27.49 -5.55 -16.96
N ALA A 237 26.31 -5.26 -16.38
CA ALA A 237 26.15 -5.20 -14.91
C ALA A 237 25.96 -6.58 -14.24
N GLN A 238 25.68 -7.64 -14.99
CA GLN A 238 25.48 -9.00 -14.43
C GLN A 238 26.75 -9.71 -13.97
N ALA A 239 27.93 -9.22 -14.33
CA ALA A 239 29.20 -9.88 -13.98
C ALA A 239 29.72 -9.55 -12.57
N ASP A 240 29.37 -8.40 -12.00
CA ASP A 240 30.06 -7.87 -10.82
C ASP A 240 29.52 -8.39 -9.49
N TRP A 241 28.22 -8.73 -9.37
CA TRP A 241 27.66 -9.23 -8.10
C TRP A 241 28.09 -10.67 -7.79
N ALA A 242 28.23 -11.51 -8.83
CA ALA A 242 28.66 -12.91 -8.67
C ALA A 242 30.14 -13.01 -8.24
N ASP A 243 30.94 -12.01 -8.60
CA ASP A 243 32.36 -11.93 -8.24
C ASP A 243 32.55 -11.32 -6.84
N HIS A 244 31.65 -10.42 -6.43
CA HIS A 244 31.66 -9.83 -5.08
C HIS A 244 31.31 -10.86 -3.99
N THR A 245 30.36 -11.74 -4.24
CA THR A 245 29.98 -12.82 -3.32
C THR A 245 31.06 -13.90 -3.19
N ARG A 246 31.89 -14.11 -4.21
CA ARG A 246 33.03 -15.05 -4.14
C ARG A 246 34.22 -14.48 -3.36
N ARG A 247 34.41 -13.16 -3.37
CA ARG A 247 35.53 -12.50 -2.64
C ARG A 247 35.27 -12.25 -1.17
N THR A 248 33.99 -12.25 -0.75
CA THR A 248 33.60 -11.97 0.65
C THR A 248 33.24 -13.22 1.45
N SER A 249 33.33 -14.42 0.88
CA SER A 249 33.17 -15.65 1.67
C SER A 249 34.40 -15.86 2.56
N PRO A 250 34.26 -15.86 3.91
CA PRO A 250 35.36 -16.16 4.79
C PRO A 250 35.81 -17.62 4.58
N PRO A 251 37.09 -17.94 4.74
CA PRO A 251 37.57 -19.31 4.60
C PRO A 251 36.87 -20.22 5.61
N ALA A 252 36.41 -21.38 5.13
CA ALA A 252 35.81 -22.42 5.98
C ALA A 252 36.74 -22.72 7.16
N ARG A 253 36.31 -22.41 8.37
CA ARG A 253 36.98 -22.86 9.59
C ARG A 253 36.71 -24.35 9.73
N GLY A 254 37.72 -25.15 9.40
CA GLY A 254 37.79 -26.53 9.85
C GLY A 254 38.00 -26.54 11.37
N GLY A 255 37.19 -27.29 12.09
CA GLY A 255 37.33 -27.44 13.52
C GLY A 255 36.10 -28.11 14.11
N ASP A 256 36.15 -29.44 14.11
CA ASP A 256 35.35 -30.34 14.94
C ASP A 256 35.33 -29.88 16.41
N GLN A 257 34.15 -29.61 16.96
CA GLN A 257 33.91 -29.75 18.41
C GLN A 257 32.43 -30.13 18.63
N PRO A 258 32.14 -31.15 19.43
CA PRO A 258 30.75 -31.58 19.67
C PRO A 258 30.10 -30.65 20.71
N HIS A 259 28.88 -30.18 20.39
CA HIS A 259 28.02 -29.49 21.34
C HIS A 259 27.36 -30.52 22.29
N PRO A 260 27.34 -30.28 23.61
CA PRO A 260 26.45 -30.98 24.52
C PRO A 260 25.01 -30.51 24.34
N GLY A 261 24.09 -31.46 24.37
CA GLY A 261 22.67 -31.25 24.15
C GLY A 261 22.00 -30.31 25.17
N TRP A 262 21.00 -29.67 24.62
CA TRP A 262 19.71 -29.40 25.27
C TRP A 262 18.60 -29.48 24.19
#